data_2e1dc3210a228d96a5266d01e6afe9f2
#
_entry.id   2e1dc3210a228d96a5266d01e6afe9f2
#
_cell.length_a   1.000
_cell.length_b   1.000
_cell.length_c   1.000
_cell.angle_alpha   90.00
_cell.angle_beta   90.00
_cell.angle_gamma   90.00
#
_symmetry.space_group_name_H-M   'P 1'
#
loop_
_entity.id
_entity.type
_entity.pdbx_description
1 polymer ?
#
loop_
_entity_poly.entity_id
_entity_poly.type
_entity_poly.pdbx_seq_one_letter_code
_entity_poly.pdbx_strand_id
1 'polypeptide(L)'
;MRKTHTEIHLRNEPEHGHKEYKYLYQQMLKDDVIRKAYKKLRKGKTKRKEIQYIDAHLDNEVQKMYDMILNTKPEGVDVPHPELAYKPKKRTPKIIFEHGKRRKIYMPEIHEQWLHHIIVLVLEPIITATAYLYSCGSFPKRGAHYGKRQIERWLLHDPKGTRCFAKMDIRHFYDSIRLKILMKELAIRIKDDWFLYIIGLCLQGFNKGIPLGFYISQWLANYLLEPLDRLITEVLGLPKLQRYMDDIVIFASSKKVLQRAIVEIRKMLGQRFRLKLKHNYQVCKFYYEKGKRKIGRALDFMGFIFYRTKTLIRKNIMLSATRLAKKMERSKEANRGYFRRHIEAMLSYMGWFTCTDTYDCYQSRIKPYIHVGRLKKIISKIKRRQNHEGMDQGKMLRGAAGAAACG
;
A
#
# COMPACT_ATOMS: atom_id res chain seq x y z
N MET A 1 -1.34 50.28 13.34
CA MET A 1 -2.32 49.20 13.65
C MET A 1 -1.60 47.82 13.61
N ARG A 2 -1.32 47.28 14.78
CA ARG A 2 -0.65 46.00 14.96
C ARG A 2 -1.66 44.88 14.68
N LYS A 3 -1.40 44.05 13.69
CA LYS A 3 -2.16 42.80 13.48
C LYS A 3 -1.64 41.73 14.44
N THR A 4 -2.45 41.44 15.42
CA THR A 4 -2.28 40.37 16.38
C THR A 4 -2.07 39.04 15.63
N HIS A 5 -0.93 38.40 15.90
CA HIS A 5 -0.71 36.99 15.57
C HIS A 5 -1.66 36.16 16.45
N THR A 6 -2.72 35.65 15.85
CA THR A 6 -3.52 34.58 16.49
C THR A 6 -2.66 33.33 16.49
N GLU A 7 -2.06 33.01 17.63
CA GLU A 7 -1.48 31.71 17.89
C GLU A 7 -2.61 30.68 17.80
N ILE A 8 -2.59 29.90 16.74
CA ILE A 8 -3.43 28.70 16.67
C ILE A 8 -2.83 27.75 17.68
N HIS A 9 -3.35 27.79 18.90
CA HIS A 9 -3.09 26.75 19.86
C HIS A 9 -3.59 25.43 19.26
N LEU A 10 -2.69 24.47 19.09
CA LEU A 10 -3.01 23.05 18.89
C LEU A 10 -3.59 22.47 20.21
N ARG A 11 -4.56 23.16 20.78
CA ARG A 11 -5.41 22.66 21.85
C ARG A 11 -6.56 21.95 21.19
N ASN A 12 -6.63 20.67 21.49
CA ASN A 12 -7.79 19.81 21.40
C ASN A 12 -8.34 19.60 19.97
N GLU A 13 -8.12 18.39 19.46
CA GLU A 13 -9.10 17.79 18.54
C GLU A 13 -10.48 18.09 19.14
N PRO A 14 -11.49 18.48 18.34
CA PRO A 14 -12.83 18.64 18.87
C PRO A 14 -13.18 17.37 19.62
N GLU A 15 -13.73 17.52 20.83
CA GLU A 15 -14.21 16.45 21.72
C GLU A 15 -15.43 15.72 21.12
N HIS A 16 -15.39 15.39 19.88
CA HIS A 16 -16.25 14.35 19.32
C HIS A 16 -15.60 13.03 19.73
N GLY A 17 -16.16 12.43 20.77
CA GLY A 17 -15.69 11.19 21.37
C GLY A 17 -15.27 10.20 20.29
N HIS A 18 -13.98 9.89 20.24
CA HIS A 18 -13.48 8.87 19.33
C HIS A 18 -14.21 7.57 19.65
N LYS A 19 -14.84 6.96 18.63
CA LYS A 19 -15.42 5.63 18.80
C LYS A 19 -14.32 4.69 19.30
N GLU A 20 -14.53 4.14 20.49
CA GLU A 20 -13.63 3.16 21.07
C GLU A 20 -13.93 1.75 20.54
N TYR A 21 -12.88 0.98 20.33
CA TYR A 21 -12.96 -0.39 19.85
C TYR A 21 -12.39 -1.33 20.90
N LYS A 22 -13.24 -2.24 21.36
CA LYS A 22 -12.97 -3.26 22.38
C LYS A 22 -13.19 -4.65 21.77
N TYR A 23 -12.72 -5.70 22.44
CA TYR A 23 -12.93 -7.10 22.06
C TYR A 23 -12.38 -7.48 20.68
N LEU A 24 -11.30 -6.80 20.23
CA LEU A 24 -10.68 -7.06 18.94
C LEU A 24 -9.84 -8.34 18.98
N TYR A 25 -9.24 -8.63 20.11
CA TYR A 25 -8.50 -9.86 20.35
C TYR A 25 -9.42 -11.08 20.19
N GLN A 26 -10.62 -11.04 20.79
CA GLN A 26 -11.61 -12.12 20.63
C GLN A 26 -12.06 -12.29 19.18
N GLN A 27 -12.09 -11.22 18.39
CA GLN A 27 -12.38 -11.33 16.95
C GLN A 27 -11.28 -12.08 16.21
N MET A 28 -10.01 -11.97 16.61
CA MET A 28 -8.92 -12.72 15.99
C MET A 28 -9.05 -14.22 16.19
N LEU A 29 -9.66 -14.67 17.29
CA LEU A 29 -9.85 -16.07 17.64
C LEU A 29 -11.02 -16.74 16.89
N LYS A 30 -11.82 -16.00 16.13
CA LYS A 30 -12.92 -16.58 15.37
C LYS A 30 -12.40 -17.40 14.19
N ASP A 31 -12.86 -18.65 14.07
CA ASP A 31 -12.50 -19.58 13.00
C ASP A 31 -12.67 -18.97 11.60
N ASP A 32 -13.81 -18.29 11.38
CA ASP A 32 -14.10 -17.65 10.10
C ASP A 32 -13.12 -16.51 9.76
N VAL A 33 -12.61 -15.79 10.77
CA VAL A 33 -11.60 -14.73 10.59
C VAL A 33 -10.26 -15.34 10.23
N ILE A 34 -9.84 -16.41 10.93
CA ILE A 34 -8.59 -17.12 10.64
C ILE A 34 -8.62 -17.67 9.22
N ARG A 35 -9.71 -18.35 8.82
CA ARG A 35 -9.87 -18.88 7.46
C ARG A 35 -9.96 -17.80 6.38
N LYS A 36 -10.66 -16.70 6.63
CA LYS A 36 -10.71 -15.53 5.71
C LYS A 36 -9.34 -14.92 5.51
N ALA A 37 -8.55 -14.80 6.58
CA ALA A 37 -7.17 -14.31 6.51
C ALA A 37 -6.30 -15.22 5.65
N TYR A 38 -6.43 -16.54 5.80
CA TYR A 38 -5.73 -17.50 4.95
C TYR A 38 -6.09 -17.37 3.47
N LYS A 39 -7.38 -17.24 3.15
CA LYS A 39 -7.82 -17.00 1.76
C LYS A 39 -7.18 -15.77 1.14
N LYS A 40 -7.04 -14.66 1.92
CA LYS A 40 -6.32 -13.46 1.47
C LYS A 40 -4.81 -13.71 1.30
N LEU A 41 -4.18 -14.38 2.25
CA LEU A 41 -2.76 -14.75 2.22
C LEU A 41 -2.41 -15.63 1.02
N ARG A 42 -3.22 -16.66 0.78
CA ARG A 42 -3.05 -17.69 -0.26
C ARG A 42 -3.08 -17.11 -1.67
N LYS A 43 -3.79 -15.99 -1.89
CA LYS A 43 -3.98 -15.39 -3.21
C LYS A 43 -2.66 -15.10 -3.90
N GLY A 44 -2.47 -15.71 -5.08
CA GLY A 44 -1.25 -15.59 -5.89
C GLY A 44 -0.03 -16.37 -5.37
N LYS A 45 -0.18 -17.20 -4.33
CA LYS A 45 0.90 -17.99 -3.72
C LYS A 45 0.66 -19.52 -3.78
N THR A 46 -0.36 -19.98 -4.46
CA THR A 46 -0.80 -21.39 -4.51
C THR A 46 0.26 -22.41 -4.96
N LYS A 47 1.35 -21.93 -5.61
CA LYS A 47 2.47 -22.77 -6.05
C LYS A 47 3.59 -22.90 -5.01
N ARG A 48 3.50 -22.23 -3.86
CA ARG A 48 4.49 -22.37 -2.80
C ARG A 48 4.24 -23.65 -2.02
N LYS A 49 5.30 -24.39 -1.72
CA LYS A 49 5.20 -25.66 -0.97
C LYS A 49 4.51 -25.50 0.38
N GLU A 50 4.82 -24.39 1.09
CA GLU A 50 4.19 -24.08 2.38
C GLU A 50 2.67 -23.88 2.25
N ILE A 51 2.22 -23.23 1.17
CA ILE A 51 0.79 -23.02 0.92
C ILE A 51 0.10 -24.34 0.55
N GLN A 52 0.76 -25.18 -0.25
CA GLN A 52 0.22 -26.50 -0.62
C GLN A 52 0.10 -27.40 0.60
N TYR A 53 1.08 -27.35 1.51
CA TYR A 53 1.02 -28.07 2.78
C TYR A 53 -0.16 -27.60 3.64
N ILE A 54 -0.33 -26.29 3.81
CA ILE A 54 -1.45 -25.71 4.57
C ILE A 54 -2.80 -26.08 3.91
N ASP A 55 -2.87 -26.04 2.57
CA ASP A 55 -4.09 -26.42 1.83
C ASP A 55 -4.50 -27.88 2.11
N ALA A 56 -3.52 -28.79 2.26
CA ALA A 56 -3.77 -30.21 2.53
C ALA A 56 -4.14 -30.49 4.01
N HIS A 57 -3.73 -29.60 4.95
CA HIS A 57 -3.93 -29.78 6.40
C HIS A 57 -4.64 -28.58 7.03
N LEU A 58 -5.59 -27.98 6.31
CA LEU A 58 -6.13 -26.65 6.65
C LEU A 58 -6.73 -26.58 8.05
N ASP A 59 -7.49 -27.59 8.48
CA ASP A 59 -8.14 -27.55 9.78
C ASP A 59 -7.12 -27.61 10.93
N ASN A 60 -6.11 -28.46 10.81
CA ASN A 60 -5.02 -28.54 11.79
C ASN A 60 -4.20 -27.23 11.85
N GLU A 61 -3.94 -26.62 10.71
CA GLU A 61 -3.19 -25.37 10.64
C GLU A 61 -4.02 -24.17 11.15
N VAL A 62 -5.35 -24.19 10.97
CA VAL A 62 -6.27 -23.21 11.58
C VAL A 62 -6.25 -23.36 13.09
N GLN A 63 -6.29 -24.60 13.63
CA GLN A 63 -6.19 -24.84 15.07
C GLN A 63 -4.85 -24.36 15.64
N LYS A 64 -3.73 -24.63 14.97
CA LYS A 64 -2.42 -24.08 15.36
C LYS A 64 -2.39 -22.56 15.41
N MET A 65 -3.04 -21.90 14.45
CA MET A 65 -3.13 -20.43 14.45
C MET A 65 -3.99 -19.93 15.60
N TYR A 66 -5.10 -20.61 15.90
CA TYR A 66 -5.94 -20.30 17.04
C TYR A 66 -5.16 -20.44 18.37
N ASP A 67 -4.49 -21.59 18.58
CA ASP A 67 -3.71 -21.86 19.78
C ASP A 67 -2.57 -20.85 19.95
N MET A 68 -1.88 -20.53 18.87
CA MET A 68 -0.82 -19.51 18.87
C MET A 68 -1.37 -18.15 19.33
N ILE A 69 -2.51 -17.70 18.81
CA ILE A 69 -3.12 -16.43 19.21
C ILE A 69 -3.61 -16.50 20.66
N LEU A 70 -4.30 -17.56 21.04
CA LEU A 70 -4.86 -17.76 22.37
C LEU A 70 -3.78 -17.67 23.46
N ASN A 71 -2.61 -18.22 23.20
CA ASN A 71 -1.49 -18.26 24.15
C ASN A 71 -0.56 -17.02 24.06
N THR A 72 -0.84 -16.09 23.12
CA THR A 72 -0.04 -14.85 22.97
C THR A 72 -0.70 -13.71 23.75
N LYS A 73 -0.30 -13.55 25.02
CA LYS A 73 -0.77 -12.52 25.93
C LYS A 73 0.39 -11.82 26.64
N PRO A 74 0.16 -10.64 27.27
CA PRO A 74 1.18 -9.97 28.09
C PRO A 74 1.71 -10.85 29.21
N GLU A 75 2.94 -10.56 29.66
CA GLU A 75 3.51 -11.21 30.84
C GLU A 75 2.60 -11.08 32.07
N GLY A 76 2.52 -12.13 32.86
CA GLY A 76 1.66 -12.19 34.07
C GLY A 76 0.20 -12.59 33.77
N VAL A 77 -0.19 -12.76 32.51
CA VAL A 77 -1.48 -13.34 32.15
C VAL A 77 -1.33 -14.83 31.98
N ASP A 78 -2.07 -15.61 32.76
CA ASP A 78 -2.07 -17.06 32.66
C ASP A 78 -2.63 -17.53 31.31
N VAL A 79 -1.94 -18.48 30.68
CA VAL A 79 -2.31 -19.07 29.39
C VAL A 79 -2.10 -20.59 29.45
N PRO A 80 -2.97 -21.37 28.78
CA PRO A 80 -2.92 -22.83 28.86
C PRO A 80 -1.57 -23.43 28.37
N HIS A 81 -1.00 -22.88 27.29
CA HIS A 81 0.16 -23.40 26.59
C HIS A 81 1.16 -22.30 26.18
N PRO A 82 1.96 -21.75 27.13
CA PRO A 82 2.88 -20.64 26.86
C PRO A 82 3.91 -20.93 25.75
N GLU A 83 4.24 -22.21 25.56
CA GLU A 83 5.16 -22.67 24.51
C GLU A 83 4.63 -22.45 23.08
N LEU A 84 3.30 -22.40 22.91
CA LEU A 84 2.63 -22.18 21.63
C LEU A 84 2.52 -20.71 21.27
N ALA A 85 2.80 -19.80 22.21
CA ALA A 85 2.70 -18.35 21.99
C ALA A 85 3.58 -17.89 20.82
N TYR A 86 3.09 -16.89 20.10
CA TYR A 86 3.89 -16.26 19.03
C TYR A 86 5.16 -15.62 19.59
N LYS A 87 6.30 -16.02 19.04
CA LYS A 87 7.62 -15.47 19.39
C LYS A 87 8.22 -14.79 18.16
N PRO A 88 8.50 -13.47 18.22
CA PRO A 88 9.08 -12.76 17.09
C PRO A 88 10.49 -13.29 16.82
N LYS A 89 10.75 -13.68 15.57
CA LYS A 89 12.07 -14.19 15.16
C LYS A 89 12.95 -13.04 14.69
N LYS A 90 14.25 -13.12 15.00
CA LYS A 90 15.25 -12.22 14.41
C LYS A 90 15.30 -12.44 12.89
N ARG A 91 15.27 -11.36 12.09
CA ARG A 91 15.18 -11.44 10.63
C ARG A 91 16.28 -10.68 9.94
N THR A 92 16.85 -11.30 8.92
CA THR A 92 17.79 -10.65 8.02
C THR A 92 17.02 -10.04 6.85
N PRO A 93 17.17 -8.73 6.56
CA PRO A 93 16.48 -8.11 5.45
C PRO A 93 17.06 -8.56 4.11
N LYS A 94 16.18 -8.84 3.16
CA LYS A 94 16.56 -8.96 1.75
C LYS A 94 16.72 -7.56 1.16
N ILE A 95 17.83 -7.33 0.50
CA ILE A 95 18.08 -6.07 -0.20
C ILE A 95 17.53 -6.18 -1.61
N ILE A 96 16.67 -5.25 -1.98
CA ILE A 96 16.18 -5.10 -3.35
C ILE A 96 16.52 -3.71 -3.90
N PHE A 97 16.67 -3.64 -5.22
CA PHE A 97 16.82 -2.37 -5.93
C PHE A 97 15.53 -2.07 -6.69
N GLU A 98 14.85 -1.00 -6.30
CA GLU A 98 13.63 -0.56 -6.94
C GLU A 98 13.79 0.88 -7.43
N HIS A 99 13.65 1.09 -8.73
CA HIS A 99 13.86 2.39 -9.39
C HIS A 99 15.19 3.08 -9.01
N GLY A 100 16.27 2.31 -8.91
CA GLY A 100 17.60 2.80 -8.54
C GLY A 100 17.81 3.06 -7.05
N LYS A 101 16.83 2.77 -6.20
CA LYS A 101 16.94 2.90 -4.74
C LYS A 101 17.11 1.53 -4.08
N ARG A 102 18.08 1.44 -3.19
CA ARG A 102 18.29 0.28 -2.32
C ARG A 102 17.24 0.26 -1.22
N ARG A 103 16.48 -0.85 -1.10
CA ARG A 103 15.48 -1.05 -0.04
C ARG A 103 15.76 -2.32 0.73
N LYS A 104 15.60 -2.27 2.05
CA LYS A 104 15.62 -3.43 2.94
C LYS A 104 14.19 -3.94 3.07
N ILE A 105 13.92 -5.16 2.66
CA ILE A 105 12.60 -5.80 2.79
C ILE A 105 12.72 -7.00 3.71
N TYR A 106 11.88 -7.06 4.71
CA TYR A 106 11.76 -8.18 5.63
C TYR A 106 10.66 -9.12 5.16
N MET A 107 10.98 -10.40 5.11
CA MET A 107 10.04 -11.43 4.66
C MET A 107 9.67 -12.31 5.86
N PRO A 108 8.46 -12.13 6.44
CA PRO A 108 7.98 -12.98 7.51
C PRO A 108 7.70 -14.39 6.99
N GLU A 109 7.80 -15.39 7.88
CA GLU A 109 7.38 -16.77 7.60
C GLU A 109 5.88 -16.84 7.31
N ILE A 110 5.42 -17.93 6.73
CA ILE A 110 4.05 -18.01 6.22
C ILE A 110 2.98 -17.87 7.33
N HIS A 111 3.20 -18.48 8.50
CA HIS A 111 2.28 -18.38 9.64
C HIS A 111 2.26 -16.96 10.23
N GLU A 112 3.40 -16.27 10.27
CA GLU A 112 3.44 -14.89 10.67
C GLU A 112 2.79 -13.96 9.64
N GLN A 113 2.95 -14.24 8.32
CA GLN A 113 2.17 -13.53 7.32
C GLN A 113 0.67 -13.77 7.54
N TRP A 114 0.26 -14.97 7.94
CA TRP A 114 -1.12 -15.28 8.27
C TRP A 114 -1.61 -14.48 9.48
N LEU A 115 -0.83 -14.42 10.56
CA LEU A 115 -1.13 -13.56 11.72
C LEU A 115 -1.30 -12.09 11.30
N HIS A 116 -0.42 -11.57 10.44
CA HIS A 116 -0.56 -10.21 9.91
C HIS A 116 -1.88 -10.02 9.14
N HIS A 117 -2.32 -11.02 8.38
CA HIS A 117 -3.61 -10.95 7.67
C HIS A 117 -4.79 -11.01 8.63
N ILE A 118 -4.71 -11.78 9.74
CA ILE A 118 -5.74 -11.82 10.79
C ILE A 118 -5.85 -10.44 11.46
N ILE A 119 -4.73 -9.88 11.92
CA ILE A 119 -4.69 -8.54 12.53
C ILE A 119 -5.32 -7.49 11.58
N VAL A 120 -4.94 -7.51 10.31
CA VAL A 120 -5.45 -6.55 9.32
C VAL A 120 -6.94 -6.75 9.07
N LEU A 121 -7.47 -7.97 9.05
CA LEU A 121 -8.91 -8.19 8.91
C LEU A 121 -9.72 -7.53 10.02
N VAL A 122 -9.19 -7.53 11.24
CA VAL A 122 -9.83 -6.88 12.40
C VAL A 122 -9.63 -5.36 12.36
N LEU A 123 -8.45 -4.88 11.92
CA LEU A 123 -8.15 -3.44 11.82
C LEU A 123 -8.77 -2.75 10.60
N GLU A 124 -8.96 -3.45 9.49
CA GLU A 124 -9.43 -2.88 8.21
C GLU A 124 -10.72 -2.06 8.38
N PRO A 125 -11.79 -2.55 9.06
CA PRO A 125 -13.00 -1.77 9.29
C PRO A 125 -12.77 -0.49 10.09
N ILE A 126 -11.88 -0.56 11.12
CA ILE A 126 -11.57 0.56 12.00
C ILE A 126 -10.83 1.66 11.23
N ILE A 127 -9.81 1.28 10.48
CA ILE A 127 -8.97 2.21 9.72
C ILE A 127 -9.75 2.81 8.55
N THR A 128 -10.54 2.01 7.84
CA THR A 128 -11.25 2.48 6.64
C THR A 128 -12.45 3.37 6.96
N ALA A 129 -13.04 3.23 8.15
CA ALA A 129 -14.19 4.05 8.59
C ALA A 129 -13.84 5.54 8.68
N THR A 130 -12.60 5.88 9.00
CA THR A 130 -12.15 7.24 9.25
C THR A 130 -11.06 7.72 8.29
N ALA A 131 -10.50 6.81 7.49
CA ALA A 131 -9.48 7.16 6.51
C ALA A 131 -10.01 8.18 5.49
N TYR A 132 -9.26 9.25 5.29
CA TYR A 132 -9.58 10.25 4.28
C TYR A 132 -9.78 9.60 2.90
N LEU A 133 -10.83 10.01 2.19
CA LEU A 133 -11.29 9.36 0.96
C LEU A 133 -10.20 9.27 -0.12
N TYR A 134 -9.36 10.31 -0.24
CA TYR A 134 -8.29 10.39 -1.23
C TYR A 134 -6.92 10.06 -0.66
N SER A 135 -6.88 9.39 0.49
CA SER A 135 -5.71 8.68 0.96
C SER A 135 -5.61 7.35 0.21
N CYS A 136 -4.61 7.23 -0.66
CA CYS A 136 -4.41 6.12 -1.56
C CYS A 136 -3.18 5.27 -1.18
N GLY A 137 -3.13 4.09 -1.75
CA GLY A 137 -2.08 3.11 -1.43
C GLY A 137 -2.46 2.23 -0.26
N SER A 138 -2.33 0.92 -0.45
CA SER A 138 -2.65 -0.14 0.51
C SER A 138 -4.11 -0.30 0.94
N PHE A 139 -4.99 0.64 0.59
CA PHE A 139 -6.42 0.48 0.78
C PHE A 139 -7.07 -0.26 -0.39
N PRO A 140 -8.05 -1.15 -0.14
CA PRO A 140 -8.81 -1.80 -1.20
C PRO A 140 -9.45 -0.78 -2.14
N LYS A 141 -9.31 -1.02 -3.45
CA LYS A 141 -9.88 -0.17 -4.52
C LYS A 141 -9.37 1.29 -4.57
N ARG A 142 -8.47 1.71 -3.66
CA ARG A 142 -7.88 3.06 -3.61
C ARG A 142 -6.42 3.06 -4.06
N GLY A 143 -6.15 2.54 -5.27
CA GLY A 143 -4.81 2.56 -5.88
C GLY A 143 -4.51 3.84 -6.67
N ALA A 144 -3.37 3.86 -7.38
CA ALA A 144 -2.92 5.01 -8.18
C ALA A 144 -3.96 5.48 -9.23
N HIS A 145 -4.70 4.55 -9.84
CA HIS A 145 -5.76 4.89 -10.81
C HIS A 145 -6.96 5.60 -10.16
N TYR A 146 -7.28 5.27 -8.90
CA TYR A 146 -8.33 5.97 -8.15
C TYR A 146 -7.91 7.41 -7.88
N GLY A 147 -6.72 7.62 -7.34
CA GLY A 147 -6.17 8.95 -7.10
C GLY A 147 -6.01 9.77 -8.38
N LYS A 148 -5.58 9.13 -9.49
CA LYS A 148 -5.51 9.76 -10.81
C LYS A 148 -6.85 10.38 -11.22
N ARG A 149 -7.92 9.59 -11.22
CA ARG A 149 -9.26 10.09 -11.61
C ARG A 149 -9.73 11.28 -10.77
N GLN A 150 -9.38 11.27 -9.48
CA GLN A 150 -9.75 12.37 -8.60
C GLN A 150 -8.96 13.65 -8.89
N ILE A 151 -7.65 13.55 -9.13
CA ILE A 151 -6.82 14.70 -9.52
C ILE A 151 -7.34 15.29 -10.84
N GLU A 152 -7.61 14.45 -11.85
CA GLU A 152 -8.15 14.89 -13.14
C GLU A 152 -9.48 15.66 -12.96
N ARG A 153 -10.37 15.14 -12.12
CA ARG A 153 -11.64 15.81 -11.80
C ARG A 153 -11.41 17.19 -11.20
N TRP A 154 -10.51 17.33 -10.22
CA TRP A 154 -10.20 18.63 -9.62
C TRP A 154 -9.59 19.60 -10.63
N LEU A 155 -8.66 19.12 -11.46
CA LEU A 155 -8.01 19.94 -12.48
C LEU A 155 -8.98 20.46 -13.53
N LEU A 156 -9.95 19.64 -13.92
CA LEU A 156 -10.96 19.99 -14.92
C LEU A 156 -12.02 20.94 -14.36
N HIS A 157 -12.60 20.61 -13.19
CA HIS A 157 -13.78 21.31 -12.67
C HIS A 157 -13.47 22.48 -11.76
N ASP A 158 -12.27 22.59 -11.20
CA ASP A 158 -11.86 23.74 -10.37
C ASP A 158 -10.48 24.29 -10.73
N PRO A 159 -10.37 25.00 -11.86
CA PRO A 159 -9.13 25.63 -12.27
C PRO A 159 -8.60 26.68 -11.29
N LYS A 160 -9.48 27.39 -10.59
CA LYS A 160 -9.12 28.42 -9.59
C LYS A 160 -8.52 27.77 -8.34
N GLY A 161 -9.17 26.77 -7.78
CA GLY A 161 -8.69 26.05 -6.59
C GLY A 161 -7.49 25.13 -6.85
N THR A 162 -7.17 24.84 -8.11
CA THR A 162 -5.99 24.06 -8.53
C THR A 162 -4.93 24.88 -9.26
N ARG A 163 -4.92 26.21 -9.03
CA ARG A 163 -3.91 27.13 -9.64
C ARG A 163 -2.50 26.83 -9.20
N CYS A 164 -2.33 26.36 -7.99
CA CYS A 164 -1.04 26.00 -7.41
C CYS A 164 -1.12 24.61 -6.75
N PHE A 165 0.01 23.94 -6.64
CA PHE A 165 0.13 22.72 -5.87
C PHE A 165 1.40 22.71 -5.02
N ALA A 166 1.34 22.01 -3.88
CA ALA A 166 2.48 21.59 -3.11
C ALA A 166 2.63 20.08 -3.26
N LYS A 167 3.83 19.61 -3.60
CA LYS A 167 4.20 18.19 -3.59
C LYS A 167 5.26 17.96 -2.54
N MET A 168 5.00 17.05 -1.63
CA MET A 168 5.82 16.76 -0.47
C MET A 168 5.97 15.25 -0.29
N ASP A 169 7.05 14.85 0.39
CA ASP A 169 7.34 13.45 0.70
C ASP A 169 7.94 13.40 2.12
N ILE A 170 7.56 12.42 2.92
CA ILE A 170 8.10 12.24 4.27
C ILE A 170 9.45 11.52 4.17
N ARG A 171 10.46 12.08 4.83
CA ARG A 171 11.83 11.54 4.77
C ARG A 171 11.90 10.19 5.48
N HIS A 172 12.39 9.15 4.77
CA HIS A 172 12.59 7.80 5.30
C HIS A 172 11.37 7.31 6.12
N PHE A 173 10.16 7.44 5.56
CA PHE A 173 8.92 7.30 6.29
C PHE A 173 8.87 6.03 7.15
N TYR A 174 8.92 4.85 6.55
CA TYR A 174 8.87 3.58 7.28
C TYR A 174 9.99 3.42 8.31
N ASP A 175 11.21 3.83 7.95
CA ASP A 175 12.39 3.75 8.83
C ASP A 175 12.34 4.79 9.97
N SER A 176 11.48 5.81 9.88
CA SER A 176 11.37 6.89 10.86
C SER A 176 10.20 6.74 11.82
N ILE A 177 9.24 5.85 11.55
CA ILE A 177 8.10 5.61 12.44
C ILE A 177 8.60 4.98 13.74
N ARG A 178 8.36 5.66 14.87
CA ARG A 178 8.71 5.14 16.19
C ARG A 178 7.59 4.27 16.73
N LEU A 179 7.90 3.01 17.09
CA LEU A 179 6.91 2.06 17.58
C LEU A 179 6.12 2.62 18.79
N LYS A 180 6.80 3.25 19.75
CA LYS A 180 6.14 3.86 20.93
C LYS A 180 5.10 4.91 20.52
N ILE A 181 5.36 5.72 19.51
CA ILE A 181 4.41 6.74 19.03
C ILE A 181 3.25 6.05 18.30
N LEU A 182 3.54 5.10 17.43
CA LEU A 182 2.52 4.33 16.71
C LEU A 182 1.56 3.63 17.67
N MET A 183 2.09 2.95 18.71
CA MET A 183 1.26 2.26 19.72
C MET A 183 0.42 3.25 20.51
N LYS A 184 0.96 4.43 20.86
CA LYS A 184 0.19 5.49 21.53
C LYS A 184 -0.97 6.00 20.64
N GLU A 185 -0.73 6.21 19.35
CA GLU A 185 -1.78 6.63 18.41
C GLU A 185 -2.86 5.55 18.25
N LEU A 186 -2.48 4.27 18.20
CA LEU A 186 -3.44 3.15 18.16
C LEU A 186 -4.30 3.11 19.41
N ALA A 187 -3.69 3.27 20.61
CA ALA A 187 -4.38 3.22 21.89
C ALA A 187 -5.40 4.35 22.12
N ILE A 188 -5.37 5.42 21.30
CA ILE A 188 -6.40 6.47 21.33
C ILE A 188 -7.79 5.86 21.08
N ARG A 189 -7.90 4.96 20.11
CA ARG A 189 -9.18 4.38 19.67
C ARG A 189 -9.33 2.90 20.01
N ILE A 190 -8.25 2.16 20.12
CA ILE A 190 -8.24 0.73 20.42
C ILE A 190 -8.05 0.56 21.94
N LYS A 191 -9.09 0.07 22.60
CA LYS A 191 -9.12 -0.19 24.06
C LYS A 191 -9.14 -1.71 24.30
N ASP A 192 -8.15 -2.39 23.70
CA ASP A 192 -7.94 -3.83 23.81
C ASP A 192 -6.43 -4.09 23.92
N ASP A 193 -5.97 -4.24 25.15
CA ASP A 193 -4.54 -4.35 25.45
C ASP A 193 -3.91 -5.60 24.86
N TRP A 194 -4.64 -6.71 24.80
CA TRP A 194 -4.14 -7.94 24.21
C TRP A 194 -3.96 -7.82 22.69
N PHE A 195 -4.90 -7.15 22.03
CA PHE A 195 -4.78 -6.87 20.60
C PHE A 195 -3.60 -5.94 20.31
N LEU A 196 -3.43 -4.88 21.09
CA LEU A 196 -2.30 -3.97 20.99
C LEU A 196 -0.98 -4.68 21.29
N TYR A 197 -0.96 -5.56 22.30
CA TYR A 197 0.22 -6.35 22.63
C TYR A 197 0.71 -7.19 21.44
N ILE A 198 -0.20 -7.93 20.78
CA ILE A 198 0.15 -8.73 19.59
C ILE A 198 0.70 -7.86 18.47
N ILE A 199 0.12 -6.68 18.19
CA ILE A 199 0.64 -5.74 17.21
C ILE A 199 2.06 -5.29 17.58
N GLY A 200 2.27 -4.92 18.84
CA GLY A 200 3.57 -4.53 19.37
C GLY A 200 4.61 -5.64 19.21
N LEU A 201 4.22 -6.87 19.54
CA LEU A 201 5.06 -8.05 19.46
C LEU A 201 5.47 -8.37 18.00
N CYS A 202 4.55 -8.26 17.04
CA CYS A 202 4.86 -8.41 15.61
C CYS A 202 5.89 -7.40 15.11
N LEU A 203 5.96 -6.21 15.72
CA LEU A 203 6.89 -5.15 15.37
C LEU A 203 8.11 -5.09 16.28
N GLN A 204 8.20 -5.95 17.29
CA GLN A 204 9.33 -6.04 18.21
C GLN A 204 10.62 -6.45 17.47
N GLY A 205 11.75 -5.97 17.94
CA GLY A 205 13.07 -6.22 17.32
C GLY A 205 13.42 -5.24 16.21
N PHE A 206 12.54 -4.30 15.86
CA PHE A 206 12.86 -3.17 15.01
C PHE A 206 13.08 -1.92 15.88
N ASN A 207 14.35 -1.68 16.26
CA ASN A 207 14.70 -0.57 17.17
C ASN A 207 14.32 0.79 16.60
N LYS A 208 14.18 0.89 15.28
CA LYS A 208 13.82 2.11 14.58
C LYS A 208 13.08 1.77 13.29
N GLY A 209 11.92 2.38 13.13
CA GLY A 209 11.06 2.15 11.98
C GLY A 209 10.12 0.96 12.12
N ILE A 210 9.28 0.78 11.13
CA ILE A 210 8.44 -0.40 10.95
C ILE A 210 8.88 -1.14 9.68
N PRO A 211 8.86 -2.49 9.68
CA PRO A 211 9.49 -3.26 8.61
C PRO A 211 8.74 -3.18 7.29
N LEU A 212 9.45 -2.80 6.23
CA LEU A 212 8.96 -2.97 4.87
C LEU A 212 8.88 -4.47 4.54
N GLY A 213 7.74 -4.88 3.96
CA GLY A 213 7.45 -6.27 3.63
C GLY A 213 6.48 -6.96 4.60
N PHE A 214 6.25 -6.38 5.77
CA PHE A 214 5.20 -6.81 6.67
C PHE A 214 3.84 -6.25 6.22
N TYR A 215 2.86 -7.11 6.10
CA TYR A 215 1.53 -6.70 5.61
C TYR A 215 0.85 -5.66 6.53
N ILE A 216 1.04 -5.79 7.85
CA ILE A 216 0.50 -4.83 8.83
C ILE A 216 1.13 -3.44 8.69
N SER A 217 2.41 -3.34 8.31
CA SER A 217 3.14 -2.06 8.30
C SER A 217 2.48 -1.00 7.43
N GLN A 218 1.93 -1.39 6.28
CA GLN A 218 1.27 -0.45 5.37
C GLN A 218 -0.04 0.11 5.94
N TRP A 219 -0.79 -0.72 6.65
CA TRP A 219 -2.04 -0.32 7.30
C TRP A 219 -1.78 0.62 8.48
N LEU A 220 -0.82 0.25 9.32
CA LEU A 220 -0.43 1.05 10.47
C LEU A 220 0.19 2.40 10.07
N ALA A 221 0.97 2.43 8.99
CA ALA A 221 1.53 3.65 8.43
C ALA A 221 0.45 4.60 7.91
N ASN A 222 -0.61 4.08 7.27
CA ASN A 222 -1.75 4.89 6.84
C ASN A 222 -2.55 5.43 8.03
N TYR A 223 -2.78 4.59 9.05
CA TYR A 223 -3.46 4.99 10.28
C TYR A 223 -2.72 6.13 10.98
N LEU A 224 -1.39 6.03 11.10
CA LEU A 224 -0.56 7.06 11.74
C LEU A 224 -0.69 8.43 11.07
N LEU A 225 -0.94 8.49 9.77
CA LEU A 225 -1.07 9.75 9.02
C LEU A 225 -2.52 10.25 8.90
N GLU A 226 -3.51 9.54 9.42
CA GLU A 226 -4.91 9.99 9.39
C GLU A 226 -5.11 11.37 10.05
N PRO A 227 -4.53 11.66 11.24
CA PRO A 227 -4.63 13.00 11.83
C PRO A 227 -4.00 14.11 10.97
N LEU A 228 -2.97 13.78 10.18
CA LEU A 228 -2.39 14.73 9.22
C LEU A 228 -3.35 15.04 8.07
N ASP A 229 -4.05 14.01 7.57
CA ASP A 229 -5.06 14.21 6.54
C ASP A 229 -6.17 15.14 7.03
N ARG A 230 -6.64 14.97 8.28
CA ARG A 230 -7.65 15.85 8.93
C ARG A 230 -7.13 17.25 9.15
N LEU A 231 -5.90 17.42 9.66
CA LEU A 231 -5.31 18.75 9.79
C LEU A 231 -5.39 19.51 8.45
N ILE A 232 -4.99 18.86 7.35
CA ILE A 232 -4.95 19.50 6.04
C ILE A 232 -6.36 19.82 5.53
N THR A 233 -7.29 18.89 5.64
CA THR A 233 -8.61 19.02 5.00
C THR A 233 -9.61 19.79 5.85
N GLU A 234 -9.62 19.58 7.16
CA GLU A 234 -10.61 20.14 8.08
C GLU A 234 -10.11 21.43 8.74
N VAL A 235 -8.91 21.40 9.31
CA VAL A 235 -8.39 22.56 10.06
C VAL A 235 -7.82 23.64 9.14
N LEU A 236 -7.03 23.26 8.13
CA LEU A 236 -6.43 24.19 7.18
C LEU A 236 -7.37 24.53 6.00
N GLY A 237 -8.51 23.87 5.90
CA GLY A 237 -9.50 24.11 4.85
C GLY A 237 -9.01 23.80 3.43
N LEU A 238 -8.13 22.81 3.26
CA LEU A 238 -7.55 22.40 1.98
C LEU A 238 -8.07 21.04 1.52
N PRO A 239 -9.34 20.94 1.06
CA PRO A 239 -9.99 19.65 0.76
C PRO A 239 -9.42 18.93 -0.47
N LYS A 240 -8.61 19.60 -1.30
CA LYS A 240 -7.96 18.99 -2.46
C LYS A 240 -6.59 18.40 -2.06
N LEU A 241 -6.62 17.50 -1.12
CA LEU A 241 -5.50 16.67 -0.69
C LEU A 241 -5.53 15.34 -1.44
N GLN A 242 -4.40 14.93 -2.02
CA GLN A 242 -4.18 13.57 -2.51
C GLN A 242 -2.94 13.01 -1.83
N ARG A 243 -3.10 11.94 -1.08
CA ARG A 243 -1.99 11.24 -0.44
C ARG A 243 -1.84 9.83 -1.03
N TYR A 244 -0.61 9.43 -1.32
CA TYR A 244 -0.26 8.07 -1.69
C TYR A 244 0.84 7.58 -0.76
N MET A 245 0.45 6.92 0.33
CA MET A 245 1.33 6.59 1.46
C MET A 245 2.00 7.86 2.02
N ASP A 246 3.31 8.01 1.86
CA ASP A 246 4.14 9.15 2.29
C ASP A 246 4.23 10.30 1.28
N ASP A 247 3.82 10.06 0.04
CA ASP A 247 3.76 11.10 -1.00
C ASP A 247 2.46 11.92 -0.86
N ILE A 248 2.58 13.24 -0.70
CA ILE A 248 1.47 14.17 -0.41
C ILE A 248 1.41 15.23 -1.50
N VAL A 249 0.22 15.46 -2.06
CA VAL A 249 -0.06 16.57 -2.96
C VAL A 249 -1.27 17.35 -2.45
N ILE A 250 -1.14 18.67 -2.35
CA ILE A 250 -2.21 19.59 -1.95
C ILE A 250 -2.35 20.66 -3.04
N PHE A 251 -3.58 20.94 -3.46
CA PHE A 251 -3.87 22.04 -4.37
C PHE A 251 -4.47 23.22 -3.62
N ALA A 252 -4.16 24.43 -4.08
CA ALA A 252 -4.77 25.66 -3.61
C ALA A 252 -4.74 26.76 -4.69
N SER A 253 -5.46 27.86 -4.43
CA SER A 253 -5.52 29.02 -5.31
C SER A 253 -4.22 29.81 -5.37
N SER A 254 -3.38 29.76 -4.32
CA SER A 254 -2.13 30.51 -4.26
C SER A 254 -0.99 29.76 -3.58
N LYS A 255 0.26 30.10 -3.94
CA LYS A 255 1.47 29.57 -3.28
C LYS A 255 1.55 29.97 -1.80
N LYS A 256 1.08 31.17 -1.44
CA LYS A 256 1.12 31.69 -0.06
C LYS A 256 0.30 30.80 0.89
N VAL A 257 -0.88 30.35 0.45
CA VAL A 257 -1.72 29.41 1.21
C VAL A 257 -0.98 28.09 1.43
N LEU A 258 -0.38 27.53 0.38
CA LEU A 258 0.37 26.28 0.47
C LEU A 258 1.60 26.39 1.37
N GLN A 259 2.32 27.51 1.33
CA GLN A 259 3.47 27.74 2.20
C GLN A 259 3.08 27.78 3.68
N ARG A 260 1.96 28.46 4.02
CA ARG A 260 1.42 28.45 5.38
C ARG A 260 1.02 27.05 5.82
N ALA A 261 0.34 26.31 4.97
CA ALA A 261 -0.03 24.94 5.25
C ALA A 261 1.19 24.02 5.51
N ILE A 262 2.27 24.20 4.75
CA ILE A 262 3.51 23.41 4.94
C ILE A 262 4.14 23.68 6.32
N VAL A 263 4.05 24.89 6.84
CA VAL A 263 4.54 25.21 8.21
C VAL A 263 3.78 24.37 9.24
N GLU A 264 2.46 24.36 9.19
CA GLU A 264 1.62 23.59 10.12
C GLU A 264 1.82 22.08 9.96
N ILE A 265 1.91 21.59 8.72
CA ILE A 265 2.22 20.19 8.41
C ILE A 265 3.57 19.78 9.03
N ARG A 266 4.61 20.61 8.90
CA ARG A 266 5.92 20.34 9.50
C ARG A 266 5.86 20.32 11.01
N LYS A 267 5.12 21.25 11.61
CA LYS A 267 4.92 21.33 13.05
C LYS A 267 4.27 20.05 13.58
N MET A 268 3.17 19.63 12.98
CA MET A 268 2.49 18.40 13.35
C MET A 268 3.36 17.15 13.17
N LEU A 269 3.98 16.98 12.01
CA LEU A 269 4.88 15.85 11.73
C LEU A 269 6.03 15.79 12.75
N GLY A 270 6.63 16.95 13.09
CA GLY A 270 7.74 17.02 14.04
C GLY A 270 7.33 16.79 15.49
N GLN A 271 6.26 17.43 15.94
CA GLN A 271 5.83 17.41 17.33
C GLN A 271 5.09 16.12 17.70
N ARG A 272 4.09 15.72 16.91
CA ARG A 272 3.25 14.56 17.20
C ARG A 272 3.93 13.23 16.81
N PHE A 273 4.49 13.15 15.60
CA PHE A 273 4.97 11.87 15.04
C PHE A 273 6.50 11.73 15.03
N ARG A 274 7.25 12.81 15.34
CA ARG A 274 8.72 12.85 15.20
C ARG A 274 9.21 12.50 13.79
N LEU A 275 8.40 12.84 12.79
CA LEU A 275 8.68 12.69 11.36
C LEU A 275 9.15 14.01 10.75
N LYS A 276 9.82 13.93 9.59
CA LYS A 276 10.33 15.11 8.88
C LYS A 276 9.95 15.06 7.40
N LEU A 277 9.56 16.19 6.81
CA LEU A 277 9.46 16.30 5.36
C LEU A 277 10.85 16.30 4.71
N LYS A 278 10.93 15.79 3.48
CA LYS A 278 12.13 16.00 2.65
C LYS A 278 12.31 17.48 2.34
N HIS A 279 13.58 17.91 2.20
CA HIS A 279 13.88 19.32 1.92
C HIS A 279 13.49 19.76 0.50
N ASN A 280 13.44 18.81 -0.44
CA ASN A 280 13.15 19.05 -1.86
C ASN A 280 11.64 19.05 -2.20
N TYR A 281 10.78 19.39 -1.25
CA TYR A 281 9.36 19.59 -1.55
C TYR A 281 9.18 20.76 -2.55
N GLN A 282 8.11 20.71 -3.32
CA GLN A 282 7.85 21.68 -4.41
C GLN A 282 6.57 22.46 -4.14
N VAL A 283 6.61 23.79 -4.31
CA VAL A 283 5.43 24.65 -4.34
C VAL A 283 5.43 25.40 -5.66
N CYS A 284 4.56 24.98 -6.56
CA CYS A 284 4.55 25.44 -7.95
C CYS A 284 3.20 26.03 -8.35
N LYS A 285 3.20 26.99 -9.30
CA LYS A 285 2.01 27.22 -10.12
C LYS A 285 1.77 25.98 -10.97
N PHE A 286 0.52 25.58 -11.09
CA PHE A 286 0.16 24.50 -12.01
C PHE A 286 0.35 24.94 -13.45
N TYR A 287 0.74 24.02 -14.34
CA TYR A 287 1.04 24.31 -15.73
C TYR A 287 -0.16 24.92 -16.47
N TYR A 288 0.08 26.02 -17.19
CA TYR A 288 -0.82 26.62 -18.15
C TYR A 288 -0.04 27.34 -19.24
N GLU A 289 -0.67 27.56 -20.39
CA GLU A 289 -0.12 28.30 -21.50
C GLU A 289 -0.79 29.67 -21.61
N LYS A 290 -0.01 30.71 -21.86
CA LYS A 290 -0.48 32.08 -22.14
C LYS A 290 0.19 32.54 -23.43
N GLY A 291 -0.54 32.45 -24.55
CA GLY A 291 0.07 32.58 -25.88
C GLY A 291 1.17 31.51 -26.07
N LYS A 292 2.34 31.93 -26.53
CA LYS A 292 3.51 31.04 -26.69
C LYS A 292 4.26 30.72 -25.39
N ARG A 293 3.90 31.35 -24.25
CA ARG A 293 4.60 31.17 -22.97
C ARG A 293 4.02 30.02 -22.15
N LYS A 294 4.89 29.08 -21.77
CA LYS A 294 4.58 27.99 -20.81
C LYS A 294 4.89 28.46 -19.41
N ILE A 295 3.89 28.46 -18.54
CA ILE A 295 4.00 28.96 -17.15
C ILE A 295 3.67 27.83 -16.18
N GLY A 296 4.43 27.72 -15.09
CA GLY A 296 4.21 26.72 -14.06
C GLY A 296 4.81 25.36 -14.39
N ARG A 297 4.35 24.32 -13.71
CA ARG A 297 4.81 22.95 -13.86
C ARG A 297 3.64 21.98 -13.92
N ALA A 298 3.75 20.95 -14.76
CA ALA A 298 2.89 19.77 -14.72
C ALA A 298 3.16 19.01 -13.41
N LEU A 299 2.12 18.41 -12.85
CA LEU A 299 2.26 17.61 -11.64
C LEU A 299 2.72 16.19 -11.99
N ASP A 300 3.90 15.81 -11.52
CA ASP A 300 4.40 14.42 -11.56
C ASP A 300 4.05 13.72 -10.25
N PHE A 301 3.05 12.80 -10.28
CA PHE A 301 2.57 12.09 -9.09
C PHE A 301 2.05 10.69 -9.44
N MET A 302 2.27 9.70 -8.57
CA MET A 302 1.82 8.31 -8.72
C MET A 302 2.16 7.64 -10.07
N GLY A 303 3.24 8.06 -10.74
CA GLY A 303 3.62 7.51 -12.06
C GLY A 303 2.99 8.23 -13.26
N PHE A 304 2.20 9.27 -13.01
CA PHE A 304 1.54 10.10 -14.02
C PHE A 304 2.11 11.52 -14.06
N ILE A 305 1.98 12.15 -15.22
CA ILE A 305 2.23 13.58 -15.42
C ILE A 305 0.90 14.23 -15.78
N PHE A 306 0.40 15.05 -14.86
CA PHE A 306 -0.90 15.72 -15.01
C PHE A 306 -0.74 17.10 -15.66
N TYR A 307 -1.46 17.31 -16.70
CA TYR A 307 -1.80 18.61 -17.28
C TYR A 307 -3.29 18.89 -17.00
N ARG A 308 -3.77 20.06 -17.33
CA ARG A 308 -5.16 20.43 -17.02
C ARG A 308 -6.19 19.57 -17.75
N THR A 309 -5.92 19.28 -19.01
CA THR A 309 -6.85 18.55 -19.91
C THR A 309 -6.33 17.19 -20.36
N LYS A 310 -5.11 16.80 -19.96
CA LYS A 310 -4.53 15.51 -20.33
C LYS A 310 -3.62 14.97 -19.24
N THR A 311 -3.51 13.65 -19.18
CA THR A 311 -2.62 12.92 -18.26
C THR A 311 -1.73 11.97 -19.04
N LEU A 312 -0.42 12.11 -18.87
CA LEU A 312 0.57 11.29 -19.54
C LEU A 312 1.23 10.30 -18.58
N ILE A 313 1.81 9.24 -19.12
CA ILE A 313 2.65 8.32 -18.33
C ILE A 313 4.00 9.00 -18.05
N ARG A 314 4.55 8.77 -16.86
CA ARG A 314 5.91 9.21 -16.51
C ARG A 314 6.95 8.62 -17.46
N LYS A 315 7.91 9.45 -17.91
CA LYS A 315 8.92 9.09 -18.92
C LYS A 315 9.67 7.79 -18.62
N ASN A 316 10.03 7.53 -17.37
CA ASN A 316 10.75 6.31 -16.99
C ASN A 316 9.90 5.04 -17.18
N ILE A 317 8.59 5.09 -16.92
CA ILE A 317 7.66 3.97 -17.16
C ILE A 317 7.56 3.71 -18.66
N MET A 318 7.39 4.77 -19.47
CA MET A 318 7.37 4.70 -20.92
C MET A 318 8.66 4.06 -21.47
N LEU A 319 9.82 4.53 -21.03
CA LEU A 319 11.11 4.00 -21.46
C LEU A 319 11.29 2.53 -21.09
N SER A 320 10.86 2.13 -19.87
CA SER A 320 10.93 0.74 -19.44
C SER A 320 10.03 -0.17 -20.26
N ALA A 321 8.81 0.27 -20.59
CA ALA A 321 7.91 -0.45 -21.47
C ALA A 321 8.50 -0.60 -22.89
N THR A 322 9.06 0.48 -23.46
CA THR A 322 9.69 0.47 -24.79
C THR A 322 10.89 -0.49 -24.83
N ARG A 323 11.78 -0.43 -23.82
CA ARG A 323 12.93 -1.35 -23.71
C ARG A 323 12.48 -2.81 -23.62
N LEU A 324 11.44 -3.08 -22.84
CA LEU A 324 10.89 -4.43 -22.74
C LEU A 324 10.30 -4.91 -24.06
N ALA A 325 9.56 -4.05 -24.78
CA ALA A 325 8.99 -4.38 -26.07
C ALA A 325 10.07 -4.79 -27.10
N LYS A 326 11.13 -3.97 -27.23
CA LYS A 326 12.29 -4.27 -28.09
C LYS A 326 13.02 -5.55 -27.68
N LYS A 327 13.18 -5.80 -26.38
CA LYS A 327 13.79 -7.04 -25.86
C LYS A 327 12.96 -8.27 -26.22
N MET A 328 11.63 -8.18 -26.13
CA MET A 328 10.73 -9.28 -26.47
C MET A 328 10.76 -9.58 -27.98
N GLU A 329 10.83 -8.55 -28.82
CA GLU A 329 10.97 -8.71 -30.27
C GLU A 329 12.24 -9.46 -30.63
N ARG A 330 13.41 -9.03 -30.13
CA ARG A 330 14.70 -9.74 -30.33
C ARG A 330 14.65 -11.20 -29.87
N SER A 331 13.95 -11.50 -28.75
CA SER A 331 13.79 -12.89 -28.30
C SER A 331 12.96 -13.73 -29.25
N LYS A 332 11.98 -13.13 -29.92
CA LYS A 332 11.15 -13.78 -30.94
C LYS A 332 11.96 -14.05 -32.20
N GLU A 333 12.71 -13.06 -32.71
CA GLU A 333 13.59 -13.17 -33.85
C GLU A 333 14.66 -14.28 -33.67
N ALA A 334 15.17 -14.42 -32.43
CA ALA A 334 16.11 -15.49 -32.08
C ALA A 334 15.43 -16.86 -31.80
N ASN A 335 14.18 -17.08 -32.19
CA ASN A 335 13.37 -18.30 -31.96
C ASN A 335 13.28 -18.77 -30.50
N ARG A 336 13.62 -17.90 -29.51
CA ARG A 336 13.58 -18.23 -28.08
C ARG A 336 12.18 -18.08 -27.45
N GLY A 337 11.21 -17.60 -28.20
CA GLY A 337 9.86 -17.33 -27.71
C GLY A 337 9.79 -16.22 -26.65
N TYR A 338 8.64 -16.06 -26.04
CA TYR A 338 8.44 -15.06 -24.98
C TYR A 338 8.52 -15.68 -23.58
N PHE A 339 9.37 -15.16 -22.73
CA PHE A 339 9.37 -15.53 -21.31
C PHE A 339 8.09 -15.05 -20.62
N ARG A 340 7.43 -15.90 -19.86
CA ARG A 340 6.20 -15.59 -19.12
C ARG A 340 6.29 -14.27 -18.33
N ARG A 341 7.38 -14.07 -17.59
CA ARG A 341 7.62 -12.84 -16.82
C ARG A 341 7.59 -11.56 -17.68
N HIS A 342 8.08 -11.62 -18.92
CA HIS A 342 8.06 -10.50 -19.85
C HIS A 342 6.66 -10.22 -20.36
N ILE A 343 5.87 -11.25 -20.63
CA ILE A 343 4.47 -11.11 -21.03
C ILE A 343 3.66 -10.45 -19.91
N GLU A 344 3.77 -10.95 -18.69
CA GLU A 344 3.07 -10.41 -17.52
C GLU A 344 3.45 -8.94 -17.26
N ALA A 345 4.75 -8.61 -17.33
CA ALA A 345 5.24 -7.23 -17.19
C ALA A 345 4.72 -6.33 -18.31
N MET A 346 4.72 -6.78 -19.57
CA MET A 346 4.19 -5.99 -20.68
C MET A 346 2.69 -5.74 -20.54
N LEU A 347 1.91 -6.76 -20.17
CA LEU A 347 0.48 -6.60 -19.92
C LEU A 347 0.20 -5.65 -18.74
N SER A 348 1.06 -5.61 -17.72
CA SER A 348 1.00 -4.62 -16.63
C SER A 348 1.24 -3.20 -17.16
N TYR A 349 2.24 -2.99 -18.06
CA TYR A 349 2.44 -1.69 -18.70
C TYR A 349 1.25 -1.25 -19.55
N MET A 350 0.53 -2.18 -20.19
CA MET A 350 -0.67 -1.83 -20.95
C MET A 350 -1.74 -1.16 -20.12
N GLY A 351 -1.87 -1.51 -18.82
CA GLY A 351 -2.77 -0.82 -17.91
C GLY A 351 -2.49 0.68 -17.74
N TRP A 352 -1.23 1.10 -17.89
CA TRP A 352 -0.85 2.51 -17.87
C TRP A 352 -1.23 3.23 -19.17
N PHE A 353 -1.05 2.59 -20.33
CA PHE A 353 -1.40 3.18 -21.62
C PHE A 353 -2.90 3.36 -21.81
N THR A 354 -3.71 2.39 -21.37
CA THR A 354 -5.17 2.42 -21.53
C THR A 354 -5.87 3.46 -20.65
N CYS A 355 -5.21 3.95 -19.62
CA CYS A 355 -5.79 4.92 -18.69
C CYS A 355 -5.21 6.35 -18.82
N THR A 356 -4.41 6.62 -19.86
CA THR A 356 -3.73 7.90 -20.06
C THR A 356 -3.78 8.34 -21.53
N ASP A 357 -3.54 9.64 -21.77
CA ASP A 357 -3.48 10.25 -23.09
C ASP A 357 -2.12 10.02 -23.77
N THR A 358 -1.62 8.77 -23.74
CA THR A 358 -0.33 8.36 -24.31
C THR A 358 -0.48 7.35 -25.44
N TYR A 359 -1.63 7.33 -26.09
CA TYR A 359 -1.92 6.38 -27.15
C TYR A 359 -0.96 6.48 -28.33
N ASP A 360 -0.59 7.69 -28.77
CA ASP A 360 0.38 7.90 -29.87
C ASP A 360 1.75 7.31 -29.55
N CYS A 361 2.18 7.43 -28.28
CA CYS A 361 3.41 6.79 -27.83
C CYS A 361 3.31 5.26 -27.82
N TYR A 362 2.14 4.70 -27.52
CA TYR A 362 1.91 3.26 -27.66
C TYR A 362 2.00 2.83 -29.11
N GLN A 363 1.32 3.53 -30.02
CA GLN A 363 1.32 3.23 -31.48
C GLN A 363 2.74 3.26 -32.06
N SER A 364 3.52 4.29 -31.72
CA SER A 364 4.85 4.49 -32.29
C SER A 364 5.96 3.69 -31.61
N ARG A 365 5.85 3.37 -30.30
CA ARG A 365 6.97 2.84 -29.53
C ARG A 365 6.79 1.42 -29.00
N ILE A 366 5.58 0.88 -29.00
CA ILE A 366 5.27 -0.46 -28.46
C ILE A 366 4.66 -1.36 -29.52
N LYS A 367 3.62 -0.90 -30.19
CA LYS A 367 2.85 -1.66 -31.17
C LYS A 367 3.70 -2.22 -32.32
N PRO A 368 4.72 -1.53 -32.84
CA PRO A 368 5.59 -2.08 -33.92
C PRO A 368 6.30 -3.37 -33.50
N TYR A 369 6.60 -3.54 -32.21
CA TYR A 369 7.35 -4.68 -31.68
C TYR A 369 6.45 -5.79 -31.14
N ILE A 370 5.24 -5.46 -30.67
CA ILE A 370 4.42 -6.40 -29.89
C ILE A 370 2.93 -6.27 -30.17
N HIS A 371 2.28 -7.40 -30.47
CA HIS A 371 0.83 -7.52 -30.53
C HIS A 371 0.25 -7.96 -29.19
N VAL A 372 -0.38 -7.05 -28.47
CA VAL A 372 -0.95 -7.28 -27.12
C VAL A 372 -1.99 -8.41 -27.13
N GLY A 373 -2.83 -8.50 -28.17
CA GLY A 373 -3.79 -9.60 -28.32
C GLY A 373 -3.14 -10.97 -28.34
N ARG A 374 -1.98 -11.11 -29.02
CA ARG A 374 -1.18 -12.35 -29.02
C ARG A 374 -0.66 -12.67 -27.62
N LEU A 375 -0.15 -11.67 -26.88
CA LEU A 375 0.34 -11.87 -25.50
C LEU A 375 -0.78 -12.34 -24.55
N LYS A 376 -1.99 -11.76 -24.67
CA LYS A 376 -3.16 -12.18 -23.90
C LYS A 376 -3.53 -13.65 -24.19
N LYS A 377 -3.50 -14.05 -25.47
CA LYS A 377 -3.76 -15.44 -25.86
C LYS A 377 -2.72 -16.41 -25.28
N ILE A 378 -1.43 -16.05 -25.35
CA ILE A 378 -0.34 -16.88 -24.81
C ILE A 378 -0.48 -17.06 -23.29
N ILE A 379 -0.67 -15.97 -22.53
CA ILE A 379 -0.78 -16.08 -21.06
C ILE A 379 -2.04 -16.83 -20.64
N SER A 380 -3.14 -16.71 -21.39
CA SER A 380 -4.37 -17.48 -21.16
C SER A 380 -4.14 -18.97 -21.35
N LYS A 381 -3.45 -19.39 -22.44
CA LYS A 381 -3.08 -20.80 -22.66
C LYS A 381 -2.19 -21.35 -21.55
N ILE A 382 -1.18 -20.57 -21.12
CA ILE A 382 -0.29 -20.97 -20.01
C ILE A 382 -1.09 -21.16 -18.72
N LYS A 383 -2.02 -20.25 -18.40
CA LYS A 383 -2.86 -20.35 -17.21
C LYS A 383 -3.80 -21.56 -17.26
N ARG A 384 -4.42 -21.85 -18.42
CA ARG A 384 -5.27 -23.04 -18.60
C ARG A 384 -4.50 -24.34 -18.38
N ARG A 385 -3.33 -24.52 -19.00
CA ARG A 385 -2.48 -25.70 -18.78
C ARG A 385 -2.14 -25.90 -17.31
N GLN A 386 -1.75 -24.84 -16.61
CA GLN A 386 -1.42 -24.92 -15.19
C GLN A 386 -2.62 -25.25 -14.28
N ASN A 387 -3.83 -24.85 -14.67
CA ASN A 387 -5.03 -25.21 -13.93
C ASN A 387 -5.38 -26.71 -14.16
N HIS A 388 -5.20 -27.25 -15.37
CA HIS A 388 -5.39 -28.68 -15.65
C HIS A 388 -4.36 -29.54 -14.90
N GLU A 389 -3.06 -29.19 -14.95
CA GLU A 389 -2.01 -29.90 -14.19
C GLU A 389 -2.27 -29.88 -12.67
N GLY A 390 -2.78 -28.77 -12.13
CA GLY A 390 -3.15 -28.67 -10.71
C GLY A 390 -4.39 -29.46 -10.33
N MET A 391 -5.35 -29.65 -11.27
CA MET A 391 -6.53 -30.52 -11.06
C MET A 391 -6.17 -32.00 -11.12
N ASP A 392 -5.26 -32.42 -11.99
CA ASP A 392 -4.80 -33.79 -12.08
C ASP A 392 -3.98 -34.22 -10.86
N GLN A 393 -3.09 -33.35 -10.37
CA GLN A 393 -2.39 -33.59 -9.11
C GLN A 393 -3.34 -33.64 -7.90
N GLY A 394 -4.36 -32.80 -7.86
CA GLY A 394 -5.39 -32.82 -6.81
C GLY A 394 -6.27 -34.08 -6.85
N LYS A 395 -6.52 -34.64 -8.03
CA LYS A 395 -7.22 -35.94 -8.18
C LYS A 395 -6.34 -37.11 -7.77
N MET A 396 -5.06 -37.14 -8.10
CA MET A 396 -4.10 -38.17 -7.64
C MET A 396 -3.95 -38.16 -6.11
N LEU A 397 -3.85 -37.02 -5.48
CA LEU A 397 -3.73 -36.93 -4.01
C LEU A 397 -5.02 -37.37 -3.28
N ARG A 398 -6.20 -37.11 -3.85
CA ARG A 398 -7.48 -37.63 -3.30
C ARG A 398 -7.67 -39.11 -3.54
N GLY A 399 -7.18 -39.64 -4.65
CA GLY A 399 -7.19 -41.10 -4.94
C GLY A 399 -6.26 -41.88 -3.99
N ALA A 400 -5.09 -41.32 -3.66
CA ALA A 400 -4.15 -41.94 -2.72
C ALA A 400 -4.65 -41.90 -1.25
N ALA A 401 -5.35 -40.83 -0.84
CA ALA A 401 -5.96 -40.75 0.49
C ALA A 401 -7.19 -41.66 0.66
N GLY A 402 -7.94 -41.94 -0.42
CA GLY A 402 -9.06 -42.87 -0.41
C GLY A 402 -8.63 -44.33 -0.39
N ALA A 403 -7.46 -44.70 -0.91
CA ALA A 403 -6.91 -46.03 -0.91
C ALA A 403 -6.27 -46.46 0.45
N ALA A 404 -5.88 -45.47 1.28
CA ALA A 404 -5.32 -45.71 2.61
C ALA A 404 -6.39 -45.85 3.73
N ALA A 405 -7.67 -45.63 3.41
CA ALA A 405 -8.78 -45.75 4.37
C ALA A 405 -9.59 -47.08 4.22
N CYS A 406 -9.20 -47.96 3.32
CA CYS A 406 -9.81 -49.27 3.07
C CYS A 406 -8.78 -50.43 3.11
N GLY A 407 -7.76 -50.33 3.96
CA GLY A 407 -6.80 -51.37 4.22
C GLY A 407 -6.62 -51.59 5.71
#